data_290fd2386e4e05e3d81d05c7bf44f1c2
#
_entry.id   290fd2386e4e05e3d81d05c7bf44f1c2
#
_cell.length_a   1.000
_cell.length_b   1.000
_cell.length_c   1.000
_cell.angle_alpha   90.00
_cell.angle_beta   90.00
_cell.angle_gamma   90.00
#
_symmetry.space_group_name_H-M   'P 1'
#
loop_
_entity.id
_entity.type
_entity.pdbx_description
1 polymer ?
#
loop_
_entity_poly.entity_id
_entity_poly.type
_entity_poly.pdbx_seq_one_letter_code
_entity_poly.pdbx_strand_id
1 'polypeptide(L)'
;VNGAASETSEAPHYTLAKSPIFKVEASVEGGRVRLRASGPLARLPFVKSALKIADGQIPVAAKERLYLSTWFPPIPSKAFDRLVKSYLKSSIGIRTPDQVTISITEECPNRCLHCALPDSGHHHRLEPEEVKDVVGQVLDLGTTLVIFDGGEPTTYRELPDLVRSVDEQAISTMFTSGAGFSAKLARDLKDAGLFAVNVSLDSVSETEHDRMRGRSGAFRDAMKAVENAIGAGLLVDLYVVLRSDNVSEIDGFHRLASEVGASELTFFEVVPVGRWSDELGSVLSEEDHAALDEFVLGASSPRVFSVPTAFREFGCFAGRNWMHITPEGDVYPCACLPRAVGNVRREPVKKIWRKMAKLPYRSAKICPARRF
;
A
#
# COMPACT_ATOMS: atom_id res chain seq x y z
N VAL A 1 -6.83 1.66 -54.61
CA VAL A 1 -6.46 0.33 -54.13
C VAL A 1 -5.21 0.46 -53.26
N ASN A 2 -5.32 0.58 -51.97
CA ASN A 2 -4.26 0.24 -51.00
C ASN A 2 -4.95 -0.13 -49.71
N GLY A 3 -4.95 -1.43 -49.42
CA GLY A 3 -5.43 -1.98 -48.20
C GLY A 3 -4.50 -1.61 -47.07
N ALA A 4 -4.99 -0.85 -46.11
CA ALA A 4 -4.38 -0.74 -44.79
C ALA A 4 -4.63 -2.05 -44.04
N ALA A 5 -3.60 -2.89 -43.93
CA ALA A 5 -3.62 -4.02 -43.03
C ALA A 5 -3.73 -3.47 -41.60
N SER A 6 -4.84 -3.75 -40.94
CA SER A 6 -4.98 -3.54 -39.49
C SER A 6 -4.01 -4.48 -38.80
N GLU A 7 -2.89 -3.97 -38.31
CA GLU A 7 -2.08 -4.66 -37.32
C GLU A 7 -2.95 -4.87 -36.07
N THR A 8 -3.49 -6.06 -35.94
CA THR A 8 -4.04 -6.56 -34.68
C THR A 8 -2.85 -6.77 -33.73
N SER A 9 -2.48 -5.73 -32.98
CA SER A 9 -1.51 -5.88 -31.91
C SER A 9 -2.11 -6.89 -30.92
N GLU A 10 -1.53 -8.10 -30.87
CA GLU A 10 -1.90 -9.07 -29.85
C GLU A 10 -1.81 -8.41 -28.47
N ALA A 11 -2.85 -8.59 -27.68
CA ALA A 11 -2.87 -8.08 -26.30
C ALA A 11 -1.65 -8.63 -25.54
N PRO A 12 -0.94 -7.81 -24.78
CA PRO A 12 0.27 -8.25 -24.09
C PRO A 12 -0.05 -9.42 -23.13
N HIS A 13 0.74 -10.48 -23.23
CA HIS A 13 0.62 -11.69 -22.41
C HIS A 13 1.70 -11.74 -21.34
N TYR A 14 1.32 -12.05 -20.11
CA TYR A 14 2.22 -12.14 -18.96
C TYR A 14 2.13 -13.52 -18.33
N THR A 15 3.29 -14.15 -18.07
CA THR A 15 3.32 -15.45 -17.35
C THR A 15 3.44 -15.18 -15.85
N LEU A 16 2.42 -15.58 -15.08
CA LEU A 16 2.39 -15.45 -13.62
C LEU A 16 3.07 -16.62 -12.93
N ALA A 17 2.85 -17.83 -13.46
CA ALA A 17 3.46 -19.05 -12.94
C ALA A 17 3.62 -20.05 -14.07
N LYS A 18 4.72 -20.80 -14.07
CA LYS A 18 4.98 -21.88 -15.05
C LYS A 18 5.70 -23.03 -14.38
N SER A 19 5.14 -24.22 -14.53
CA SER A 19 5.75 -25.50 -14.19
C SER A 19 5.33 -26.56 -15.22
N PRO A 20 5.91 -27.76 -15.22
CA PRO A 20 5.49 -28.83 -16.14
C PRO A 20 4.01 -29.22 -16.05
N ILE A 21 3.39 -29.00 -14.88
CA ILE A 21 2.00 -29.44 -14.59
C ILE A 21 1.04 -28.28 -14.33
N PHE A 22 1.51 -27.02 -14.47
CA PHE A 22 0.71 -25.84 -14.14
C PHE A 22 1.25 -24.60 -14.81
N LYS A 23 0.36 -23.81 -15.43
CA LYS A 23 0.68 -22.51 -16.02
C LYS A 23 -0.45 -21.53 -15.70
N VAL A 24 -0.09 -20.30 -15.33
CA VAL A 24 -1.02 -19.17 -15.21
C VAL A 24 -0.50 -18.03 -16.07
N GLU A 25 -1.37 -17.51 -16.89
CA GLU A 25 -1.12 -16.38 -17.78
C GLU A 25 -2.15 -15.31 -17.54
N ALA A 26 -1.74 -14.05 -17.76
CA ALA A 26 -2.63 -12.91 -17.80
C ALA A 26 -2.57 -12.24 -19.17
N SER A 27 -3.68 -11.73 -19.63
CA SER A 27 -3.81 -10.76 -20.72
C SER A 27 -4.58 -9.54 -20.22
N VAL A 28 -4.50 -8.43 -20.96
CA VAL A 28 -5.35 -7.26 -20.68
C VAL A 28 -6.31 -7.09 -21.84
N GLU A 29 -7.59 -7.30 -21.59
CA GLU A 29 -8.68 -7.27 -22.57
C GLU A 29 -9.72 -6.25 -22.11
N GLY A 30 -10.02 -5.24 -22.96
CA GLY A 30 -10.96 -4.17 -22.61
C GLY A 30 -10.54 -3.37 -21.36
N GLY A 31 -9.22 -3.17 -21.14
CA GLY A 31 -8.68 -2.48 -19.97
C GLY A 31 -8.70 -3.27 -18.67
N ARG A 32 -9.10 -4.55 -18.72
CA ARG A 32 -9.18 -5.41 -17.53
C ARG A 32 -8.31 -6.65 -17.68
N VAL A 33 -7.73 -7.09 -16.59
CA VAL A 33 -6.92 -8.32 -16.51
C VAL A 33 -7.81 -9.54 -16.73
N ARG A 34 -7.36 -10.47 -17.57
CA ARG A 34 -7.95 -11.79 -17.78
C ARG A 34 -6.93 -12.85 -17.44
N LEU A 35 -7.27 -13.69 -16.48
CA LEU A 35 -6.40 -14.79 -16.02
C LEU A 35 -6.83 -16.11 -16.62
N ARG A 36 -5.85 -16.85 -17.14
CA ARG A 36 -6.05 -18.22 -17.67
C ARG A 36 -5.09 -19.17 -16.98
N ALA A 37 -5.63 -20.17 -16.33
CA ALA A 37 -4.82 -21.25 -15.75
C ALA A 37 -5.00 -22.53 -16.55
N SER A 38 -3.90 -23.26 -16.77
CA SER A 38 -3.87 -24.53 -17.49
C SER A 38 -3.06 -25.57 -16.73
N GLY A 39 -3.29 -26.85 -17.05
CA GLY A 39 -2.67 -28.00 -16.41
C GLY A 39 -3.50 -28.58 -15.24
N PRO A 40 -3.09 -29.75 -14.70
CA PRO A 40 -3.86 -30.49 -13.68
C PRO A 40 -4.16 -29.67 -12.42
N LEU A 41 -3.21 -28.85 -11.95
CA LEU A 41 -3.38 -28.05 -10.72
C LEU A 41 -4.32 -26.85 -10.90
N ALA A 42 -4.62 -26.42 -12.13
CA ALA A 42 -5.54 -25.31 -12.39
C ALA A 42 -6.98 -25.59 -11.88
N ARG A 43 -7.33 -26.85 -11.68
CA ARG A 43 -8.66 -27.27 -11.22
C ARG A 43 -8.82 -27.21 -9.70
N LEU A 44 -7.74 -27.03 -8.95
CA LEU A 44 -7.77 -27.00 -7.48
C LEU A 44 -8.53 -25.78 -6.97
N PRO A 45 -9.39 -25.92 -5.94
CA PRO A 45 -10.23 -24.83 -5.44
C PRO A 45 -9.43 -23.59 -4.99
N PHE A 46 -8.29 -23.80 -4.34
CA PHE A 46 -7.45 -22.68 -3.88
C PHE A 46 -6.85 -21.88 -5.04
N VAL A 47 -6.50 -22.54 -6.18
CA VAL A 47 -6.00 -21.86 -7.38
C VAL A 47 -7.11 -21.00 -7.98
N LYS A 48 -8.32 -21.56 -8.11
CA LYS A 48 -9.47 -20.81 -8.62
C LYS A 48 -9.80 -19.60 -7.74
N SER A 49 -9.70 -19.72 -6.42
CA SER A 49 -9.92 -18.62 -5.49
C SER A 49 -8.83 -17.55 -5.62
N ALA A 50 -7.57 -17.94 -5.76
CA ALA A 50 -6.47 -17.01 -5.97
C ALA A 50 -6.59 -16.23 -7.29
N LEU A 51 -7.01 -16.89 -8.36
CA LEU A 51 -7.23 -16.27 -9.66
C LEU A 51 -8.34 -15.21 -9.62
N LYS A 52 -9.43 -15.47 -8.89
CA LYS A 52 -10.55 -14.51 -8.76
C LYS A 52 -10.16 -13.16 -8.16
N ILE A 53 -9.07 -13.11 -7.39
CA ILE A 53 -8.61 -11.86 -6.75
C ILE A 53 -8.12 -10.85 -7.81
N ALA A 54 -7.48 -11.32 -8.87
CA ALA A 54 -6.89 -10.45 -9.88
C ALA A 54 -7.65 -10.47 -11.22
N ASP A 55 -8.48 -11.49 -11.49
CA ASP A 55 -9.28 -11.56 -12.71
C ASP A 55 -10.35 -10.45 -12.74
N GLY A 56 -10.47 -9.76 -13.86
CA GLY A 56 -11.40 -8.64 -14.03
C GLY A 56 -10.93 -7.31 -13.43
N GLN A 57 -9.81 -7.27 -12.69
CA GLN A 57 -9.27 -6.04 -12.12
C GLN A 57 -8.72 -5.11 -13.21
N ILE A 58 -8.77 -3.80 -12.95
CA ILE A 58 -8.11 -2.78 -13.77
C ILE A 58 -6.65 -2.74 -13.32
N PRO A 59 -5.65 -2.94 -14.19
CA PRO A 59 -4.25 -2.78 -13.81
C PRO A 59 -3.87 -1.29 -13.76
N VAL A 60 -2.96 -0.91 -12.87
CA VAL A 60 -2.40 0.46 -12.84
C VAL A 60 -1.50 0.74 -14.03
N ALA A 61 -0.88 -0.27 -14.59
CA ALA A 61 -0.16 -0.20 -15.87
C ALA A 61 0.03 -1.59 -16.50
N ALA A 62 0.10 -1.62 -17.82
CA ALA A 62 0.39 -2.82 -18.60
C ALA A 62 1.35 -2.44 -19.74
N LYS A 63 2.63 -2.79 -19.58
CA LYS A 63 3.72 -2.49 -20.52
C LYS A 63 4.55 -3.77 -20.70
N GLU A 64 5.86 -3.71 -20.54
CA GLU A 64 6.73 -4.90 -20.48
C GLU A 64 6.39 -5.80 -19.28
N ARG A 65 5.81 -5.22 -18.23
CA ARG A 65 5.30 -5.91 -17.05
C ARG A 65 3.86 -5.49 -16.77
N LEU A 66 3.12 -6.38 -16.13
CA LEU A 66 1.79 -6.09 -15.61
C LEU A 66 1.90 -5.55 -14.18
N TYR A 67 1.37 -4.37 -13.95
CA TYR A 67 1.29 -3.71 -12.65
C TYR A 67 -0.16 -3.76 -12.20
N LEU A 68 -0.49 -4.68 -11.30
CA LEU A 68 -1.88 -4.83 -10.81
C LEU A 68 -2.27 -3.74 -9.84
N SER A 69 -1.32 -3.28 -9.02
CA SER A 69 -1.53 -2.28 -7.98
C SER A 69 -0.19 -1.67 -7.56
N THR A 70 -0.21 -0.49 -6.94
CA THR A 70 0.96 0.11 -6.26
C THR A 70 1.36 -0.67 -5.00
N TRP A 71 0.49 -1.55 -4.52
CA TRP A 71 0.67 -2.41 -3.33
C TRP A 71 1.14 -3.82 -3.68
N PHE A 72 1.39 -4.10 -4.94
CA PHE A 72 1.64 -5.45 -5.41
C PHE A 72 2.86 -5.48 -6.36
N PRO A 73 3.78 -6.45 -6.20
CA PRO A 73 4.94 -6.55 -7.09
C PRO A 73 4.54 -6.70 -8.56
N PRO A 74 5.29 -6.07 -9.49
CA PRO A 74 5.00 -6.19 -10.91
C PRO A 74 5.23 -7.61 -11.43
N ILE A 75 4.49 -8.01 -12.45
CA ILE A 75 4.50 -9.35 -13.02
C ILE A 75 5.07 -9.31 -14.45
N PRO A 76 6.13 -10.07 -14.75
CA PRO A 76 6.95 -10.90 -13.84
C PRO A 76 7.96 -10.08 -13.02
N SER A 77 8.33 -10.57 -11.82
CA SER A 77 9.45 -10.04 -11.04
C SER A 77 9.89 -11.05 -9.96
N LYS A 78 11.11 -10.89 -9.43
CA LYS A 78 11.58 -11.72 -8.30
C LYS A 78 10.74 -11.49 -7.04
N ALA A 79 10.28 -10.26 -6.81
CA ALA A 79 9.37 -9.92 -5.71
C ALA A 79 8.02 -10.65 -5.86
N PHE A 80 7.47 -10.73 -7.08
CA PHE A 80 6.25 -11.49 -7.34
C PHE A 80 6.44 -12.99 -7.11
N ASP A 81 7.55 -13.57 -7.60
CA ASP A 81 7.86 -14.98 -7.36
C ASP A 81 7.98 -15.29 -5.86
N ARG A 82 8.57 -14.36 -5.10
CA ARG A 82 8.65 -14.45 -3.63
C ARG A 82 7.26 -14.41 -2.99
N LEU A 83 6.39 -13.51 -3.44
CA LEU A 83 5.01 -13.41 -2.94
C LEU A 83 4.23 -14.71 -3.19
N VAL A 84 4.32 -15.28 -4.38
CA VAL A 84 3.69 -16.58 -4.69
C VAL A 84 4.22 -17.69 -3.77
N LYS A 85 5.55 -17.73 -3.53
CA LYS A 85 6.15 -18.69 -2.59
C LYS A 85 5.68 -18.45 -1.16
N SER A 86 5.53 -17.19 -0.71
CA SER A 86 5.00 -16.83 0.61
C SER A 86 3.56 -17.34 0.77
N TYR A 87 2.73 -17.12 -0.23
CA TYR A 87 1.34 -17.60 -0.25
C TYR A 87 1.25 -19.12 -0.14
N LEU A 88 2.08 -19.86 -0.90
CA LEU A 88 2.16 -21.31 -0.81
C LEU A 88 2.64 -21.78 0.57
N LYS A 89 3.64 -21.14 1.17
CA LYS A 89 4.08 -21.43 2.53
C LYS A 89 3.00 -21.18 3.57
N SER A 90 2.20 -20.12 3.38
CA SER A 90 1.08 -19.80 4.26
C SER A 90 0.01 -20.91 4.29
N SER A 91 -0.21 -21.61 3.17
CA SER A 91 -1.16 -22.74 3.11
C SER A 91 -0.76 -23.94 3.97
N ILE A 92 0.53 -24.06 4.32
CA ILE A 92 1.07 -25.08 5.22
C ILE A 92 1.43 -24.53 6.62
N GLY A 93 0.89 -23.33 6.96
CA GLY A 93 1.05 -22.72 8.29
C GLY A 93 2.35 -21.91 8.49
N ILE A 94 3.23 -21.80 7.49
CA ILE A 94 4.43 -20.95 7.55
C ILE A 94 4.05 -19.55 7.08
N ARG A 95 4.17 -18.55 7.99
CA ARG A 95 3.75 -17.18 7.70
C ARG A 95 4.93 -16.24 7.60
N THR A 96 4.84 -15.32 6.67
CA THR A 96 5.77 -14.23 6.44
C THR A 96 5.06 -12.89 6.64
N PRO A 97 5.75 -11.84 7.08
CA PRO A 97 5.23 -10.47 7.01
C PRO A 97 5.34 -10.01 5.54
N ASP A 98 4.28 -10.19 4.75
CA ASP A 98 4.32 -9.82 3.33
C ASP A 98 4.52 -8.31 3.14
N GLN A 99 3.97 -7.51 4.06
CA GLN A 99 4.09 -6.06 4.11
C GLN A 99 4.64 -5.58 5.44
N VAL A 100 5.66 -4.73 5.40
CA VAL A 100 6.25 -4.09 6.58
C VAL A 100 6.31 -2.59 6.36
N THR A 101 5.72 -1.84 7.28
CA THR A 101 5.81 -0.38 7.32
C THR A 101 6.85 0.04 8.36
N ILE A 102 7.76 0.91 7.98
CA ILE A 102 8.83 1.44 8.85
C ILE A 102 8.66 2.95 8.93
N SER A 103 8.19 3.42 10.08
CA SER A 103 8.18 4.85 10.41
C SER A 103 9.59 5.26 10.79
N ILE A 104 10.25 5.98 9.88
CA ILE A 104 11.67 6.30 10.03
C ILE A 104 11.93 7.50 10.93
N THR A 105 10.92 8.39 11.10
CA THR A 105 11.02 9.64 11.87
C THR A 105 9.65 10.09 12.38
N GLU A 106 9.60 10.82 13.48
CA GLU A 106 8.42 11.57 13.93
C GLU A 106 8.40 13.01 13.40
N GLU A 107 9.50 13.49 12.81
CA GLU A 107 9.56 14.85 12.27
C GLU A 107 8.55 15.03 11.15
N CYS A 108 7.68 16.03 11.27
CA CYS A 108 6.63 16.33 10.30
C CYS A 108 6.27 17.82 10.33
N PRO A 109 6.17 18.49 9.18
CA PRO A 109 5.73 19.88 9.13
C PRO A 109 4.22 20.05 9.33
N ASN A 110 3.45 18.94 9.26
CA ASN A 110 2.01 18.94 9.44
C ASN A 110 1.59 18.55 10.86
N ARG A 111 0.40 18.96 11.26
CA ARG A 111 -0.24 18.56 12.52
C ARG A 111 -1.65 18.00 12.25
N CYS A 112 -1.70 16.89 11.52
CA CYS A 112 -2.96 16.27 11.07
C CYS A 112 -3.89 15.94 12.24
N LEU A 113 -5.18 16.23 12.10
CA LEU A 113 -6.17 15.94 13.13
C LEU A 113 -6.30 14.42 13.39
N HIS A 114 -6.22 13.60 12.33
CA HIS A 114 -6.35 12.15 12.40
C HIS A 114 -5.02 11.38 12.49
N CYS A 115 -3.92 12.03 12.88
CA CYS A 115 -2.62 11.35 12.92
C CYS A 115 -2.62 10.20 13.93
N ALA A 116 -2.27 9.01 13.44
CA ALA A 116 -2.18 7.81 14.27
C ALA A 116 -0.87 7.75 15.10
N LEU A 117 0.16 8.53 14.72
CA LEU A 117 1.39 8.60 15.51
C LEU A 117 1.12 9.27 16.86
N PRO A 118 1.72 8.77 17.94
CA PRO A 118 1.63 9.39 19.25
C PRO A 118 2.17 10.82 19.20
N ASP A 119 1.51 11.75 19.89
CA ASP A 119 2.05 13.10 20.13
C ASP A 119 2.97 13.01 21.36
N SER A 120 4.13 12.41 21.20
CA SER A 120 5.06 12.13 22.29
C SER A 120 5.78 13.39 22.82
N GLY A 121 5.72 14.50 22.08
CA GLY A 121 6.52 15.69 22.33
C GLY A 121 8.02 15.50 22.10
N HIS A 122 8.43 14.33 21.64
CA HIS A 122 9.79 13.95 21.28
C HIS A 122 9.90 13.76 19.76
N HIS A 123 11.08 13.97 19.21
CA HIS A 123 11.37 13.77 17.79
C HIS A 123 12.22 12.48 17.64
N HIS A 124 11.58 11.32 17.86
CA HIS A 124 12.26 10.05 17.68
C HIS A 124 12.53 9.79 16.20
N ARG A 125 13.64 9.11 15.94
CA ARG A 125 14.00 8.59 14.63
C ARG A 125 14.75 7.27 14.78
N LEU A 126 14.68 6.44 13.78
CA LEU A 126 15.60 5.33 13.61
C LEU A 126 16.86 5.84 12.90
N GLU A 127 18.03 5.42 13.34
CA GLU A 127 19.25 5.75 12.61
C GLU A 127 19.33 4.99 11.27
N PRO A 128 20.01 5.52 10.24
CA PRO A 128 20.06 4.91 8.91
C PRO A 128 20.47 3.43 8.94
N GLU A 129 21.45 3.10 9.75
CA GLU A 129 21.95 1.72 9.87
C GLU A 129 20.95 0.80 10.61
N GLU A 130 20.16 1.34 11.56
CA GLU A 130 19.07 0.59 12.19
C GLU A 130 17.99 0.24 11.17
N VAL A 131 17.62 1.20 10.31
CA VAL A 131 16.62 0.97 9.26
C VAL A 131 17.11 -0.07 8.26
N LYS A 132 18.36 0.03 7.79
CA LYS A 132 18.97 -0.94 6.87
C LYS A 132 19.03 -2.35 7.47
N ASP A 133 19.40 -2.48 8.74
CA ASP A 133 19.40 -3.75 9.46
C ASP A 133 17.99 -4.33 9.53
N VAL A 134 16.99 -3.52 9.89
CA VAL A 134 15.58 -3.93 9.90
C VAL A 134 15.12 -4.36 8.52
N VAL A 135 15.45 -3.61 7.45
CA VAL A 135 15.14 -3.97 6.06
C VAL A 135 15.74 -5.35 5.74
N GLY A 136 17.01 -5.59 6.05
CA GLY A 136 17.64 -6.88 5.85
C GLY A 136 16.88 -8.01 6.58
N GLN A 137 16.55 -7.81 7.85
CA GLN A 137 15.83 -8.81 8.66
C GLN A 137 14.43 -9.12 8.12
N VAL A 138 13.66 -8.13 7.63
CA VAL A 138 12.33 -8.36 7.07
C VAL A 138 12.41 -9.02 5.70
N LEU A 139 13.40 -8.68 4.88
CA LEU A 139 13.68 -9.37 3.62
C LEU A 139 14.01 -10.84 3.84
N ASP A 140 14.83 -11.17 4.85
CA ASP A 140 15.13 -12.55 5.23
C ASP A 140 13.89 -13.33 5.70
N LEU A 141 12.89 -12.65 6.26
CA LEU A 141 11.61 -13.23 6.62
C LEU A 141 10.70 -13.48 5.41
N GLY A 142 10.99 -12.90 4.27
CA GLY A 142 10.23 -13.09 3.03
C GLY A 142 9.32 -11.93 2.68
N THR A 143 9.48 -10.75 3.28
CA THR A 143 8.74 -9.53 2.94
C THR A 143 8.87 -9.20 1.46
N THR A 144 7.77 -8.78 0.85
CA THR A 144 7.68 -8.41 -0.57
C THR A 144 7.29 -6.96 -0.79
N LEU A 145 6.87 -6.27 0.27
CA LEU A 145 6.56 -4.84 0.26
C LEU A 145 7.11 -4.17 1.51
N VAL A 146 8.07 -3.27 1.34
CA VAL A 146 8.59 -2.38 2.39
C VAL A 146 8.01 -0.98 2.17
N ILE A 147 7.40 -0.42 3.19
CA ILE A 147 6.80 0.92 3.14
C ILE A 147 7.57 1.83 4.08
N PHE A 148 8.09 2.93 3.57
CA PHE A 148 8.68 3.99 4.38
C PHE A 148 7.61 5.03 4.68
N ASP A 149 7.36 5.27 5.96
CA ASP A 149 6.49 6.32 6.45
C ASP A 149 7.07 7.00 7.70
N GLY A 150 6.23 7.64 8.49
CA GLY A 150 6.62 8.28 9.74
C GLY A 150 5.82 9.55 9.95
N GLY A 151 6.48 10.59 10.42
CA GLY A 151 5.97 11.96 10.36
C GLY A 151 5.87 12.36 8.88
N GLU A 152 6.98 12.85 8.33
CA GLU A 152 7.12 13.08 6.88
C GLU A 152 8.48 12.54 6.41
N PRO A 153 8.51 11.45 5.65
CA PRO A 153 9.78 10.82 5.24
C PRO A 153 10.71 11.72 4.43
N THR A 154 10.19 12.73 3.76
CA THR A 154 11.00 13.69 2.99
C THR A 154 11.92 14.54 3.85
N THR A 155 11.68 14.62 5.17
CA THR A 155 12.58 15.27 6.13
C THR A 155 13.81 14.42 6.44
N TYR A 156 13.78 13.13 6.08
CA TYR A 156 14.85 12.19 6.33
C TYR A 156 15.85 12.20 5.16
N ARG A 157 17.01 12.84 5.39
CA ARG A 157 18.00 13.11 4.34
C ARG A 157 18.48 11.84 3.61
N GLU A 158 18.65 10.75 4.36
CA GLU A 158 19.17 9.47 3.88
C GLU A 158 18.08 8.58 3.22
N LEU A 159 16.86 9.08 3.04
CA LEU A 159 15.75 8.31 2.47
C LEU A 159 16.09 7.59 1.15
N PRO A 160 16.78 8.19 0.16
CA PRO A 160 17.18 7.46 -1.04
C PRO A 160 18.10 6.27 -0.76
N ASP A 161 18.97 6.35 0.27
CA ASP A 161 19.85 5.24 0.64
C ASP A 161 19.09 4.11 1.33
N LEU A 162 18.05 4.45 2.11
CA LEU A 162 17.13 3.46 2.69
C LEU A 162 16.36 2.73 1.60
N VAL A 163 15.87 3.45 0.59
CA VAL A 163 15.19 2.83 -0.56
C VAL A 163 16.13 1.86 -1.29
N ARG A 164 17.40 2.22 -1.52
CA ARG A 164 18.40 1.33 -2.14
C ARG A 164 18.69 0.07 -1.34
N SER A 165 18.45 0.06 -0.04
CA SER A 165 18.65 -1.13 0.80
C SER A 165 17.59 -2.21 0.57
N VAL A 166 16.49 -1.88 -0.08
CA VAL A 166 15.46 -2.85 -0.48
C VAL A 166 15.87 -3.51 -1.79
N ASP A 167 16.17 -4.79 -1.74
CA ASP A 167 16.62 -5.55 -2.89
C ASP A 167 15.47 -5.89 -3.89
N GLU A 168 15.81 -6.45 -5.03
CA GLU A 168 14.86 -6.82 -6.10
C GLU A 168 13.84 -7.92 -5.72
N GLN A 169 13.94 -8.50 -4.53
CA GLN A 169 13.01 -9.50 -4.01
C GLN A 169 11.82 -8.87 -3.28
N ALA A 170 11.81 -7.55 -3.15
CA ALA A 170 10.68 -6.77 -2.65
C ALA A 170 10.52 -5.49 -3.47
N ILE A 171 9.35 -4.87 -3.39
CA ILE A 171 9.15 -3.50 -3.81
C ILE A 171 9.18 -2.58 -2.60
N SER A 172 9.56 -1.33 -2.81
CA SER A 172 9.46 -0.28 -1.80
C SER A 172 8.48 0.80 -2.22
N THR A 173 7.69 1.28 -1.28
CA THR A 173 6.82 2.45 -1.45
C THR A 173 7.03 3.42 -0.31
N MET A 174 6.52 4.64 -0.41
CA MET A 174 6.52 5.59 0.69
C MET A 174 5.19 6.31 0.80
N PHE A 175 4.85 6.71 2.01
CA PHE A 175 3.81 7.70 2.25
C PHE A 175 4.43 9.09 2.34
N THR A 176 3.71 10.09 1.84
CA THR A 176 4.08 11.50 1.99
C THR A 176 2.84 12.39 2.02
N SER A 177 2.92 13.48 2.76
CA SER A 177 1.98 14.58 2.66
C SER A 177 2.28 15.52 1.49
N GLY A 178 3.39 15.30 0.78
CA GLY A 178 3.90 16.14 -0.28
C GLY A 178 4.88 17.23 0.18
N ALA A 179 4.93 17.53 1.46
CA ALA A 179 5.85 18.53 1.97
C ALA A 179 7.31 18.13 1.68
N GLY A 180 8.07 19.02 1.05
CA GLY A 180 9.47 18.74 0.71
C GLY A 180 9.71 17.76 -0.44
N PHE A 181 8.65 17.19 -1.05
CA PHE A 181 8.78 16.25 -2.17
C PHE A 181 9.12 16.97 -3.48
N SER A 182 10.37 17.36 -3.64
CA SER A 182 10.86 18.09 -4.82
C SER A 182 11.05 17.18 -6.04
N ALA A 183 11.09 17.79 -7.24
CA ALA A 183 11.41 17.07 -8.48
C ALA A 183 12.80 16.39 -8.45
N LYS A 184 13.77 16.96 -7.72
CA LYS A 184 15.07 16.33 -7.51
C LYS A 184 14.93 15.08 -6.65
N LEU A 185 14.26 15.18 -5.50
CA LEU A 185 14.03 14.03 -4.61
C LEU A 185 13.26 12.93 -5.32
N ALA A 186 12.24 13.26 -6.13
CA ALA A 186 11.49 12.28 -6.91
C ALA A 186 12.40 11.48 -7.86
N ARG A 187 13.34 12.13 -8.55
CA ARG A 187 14.34 11.46 -9.40
C ARG A 187 15.30 10.61 -8.57
N ASP A 188 15.84 11.14 -7.48
CA ASP A 188 16.77 10.42 -6.60
C ASP A 188 16.12 9.14 -6.03
N LEU A 189 14.85 9.21 -5.66
CA LEU A 189 14.06 8.05 -5.18
C LEU A 189 13.77 7.05 -6.31
N LYS A 190 13.44 7.53 -7.51
CA LYS A 190 13.27 6.67 -8.69
C LYS A 190 14.55 5.90 -9.02
N ASP A 191 15.69 6.61 -9.04
CA ASP A 191 17.01 6.03 -9.30
C ASP A 191 17.45 5.08 -8.17
N ALA A 192 16.96 5.31 -6.95
CA ALA A 192 17.15 4.42 -5.82
C ALA A 192 16.30 3.14 -5.89
N GLY A 193 15.31 3.08 -6.79
CA GLY A 193 14.45 1.92 -6.98
C GLY A 193 13.08 2.00 -6.30
N LEU A 194 12.66 3.20 -5.83
CA LEU A 194 11.31 3.38 -5.29
C LEU A 194 10.27 2.98 -6.35
N PHE A 195 9.32 2.13 -5.94
CA PHE A 195 8.30 1.58 -6.83
C PHE A 195 7.10 2.52 -7.00
N ALA A 196 6.58 3.05 -5.89
CA ALA A 196 5.43 3.94 -5.89
C ALA A 196 5.47 4.94 -4.72
N VAL A 197 4.73 6.03 -4.89
CA VAL A 197 4.51 7.05 -3.86
C VAL A 197 3.03 7.11 -3.52
N ASN A 198 2.70 6.96 -2.23
CA ASN A 198 1.35 7.13 -1.71
C ASN A 198 1.22 8.57 -1.20
N VAL A 199 0.54 9.42 -1.95
CA VAL A 199 0.32 10.83 -1.59
C VAL A 199 -0.98 10.93 -0.80
N SER A 200 -0.86 11.39 0.42
CA SER A 200 -1.99 11.49 1.34
C SER A 200 -2.92 12.64 0.97
N LEU A 201 -4.24 12.35 0.86
CA LEU A 201 -5.27 13.34 0.56
C LEU A 201 -6.45 13.15 1.52
N ASP A 202 -7.04 14.25 2.04
CA ASP A 202 -8.16 14.20 3.00
C ASP A 202 -9.44 14.84 2.49
N SER A 203 -9.37 15.67 1.46
CA SER A 203 -10.49 16.29 0.75
C SER A 203 -10.04 16.77 -0.62
N VAL A 204 -10.97 16.91 -1.56
CA VAL A 204 -10.75 17.58 -2.85
C VAL A 204 -10.74 19.12 -2.71
N SER A 205 -11.18 19.64 -1.58
CA SER A 205 -11.12 21.05 -1.22
C SER A 205 -9.79 21.40 -0.56
N GLU A 206 -9.04 22.36 -1.13
CA GLU A 206 -7.79 22.87 -0.54
C GLU A 206 -8.00 23.28 0.91
N THR A 207 -9.05 24.06 1.20
CA THR A 207 -9.33 24.57 2.55
C THR A 207 -9.56 23.44 3.55
N GLU A 208 -10.33 22.42 3.17
CA GLU A 208 -10.62 21.30 4.06
C GLU A 208 -9.43 20.38 4.23
N HIS A 209 -8.70 20.11 3.17
CA HIS A 209 -7.45 19.34 3.25
C HIS A 209 -6.43 20.03 4.17
N ASP A 210 -6.21 21.34 3.99
CA ASP A 210 -5.28 22.12 4.82
C ASP A 210 -5.71 22.12 6.29
N ARG A 211 -7.03 22.22 6.55
CA ARG A 211 -7.60 22.12 7.91
C ARG A 211 -7.29 20.75 8.53
N MET A 212 -7.50 19.66 7.79
CA MET A 212 -7.24 18.30 8.26
C MET A 212 -5.76 18.05 8.51
N ARG A 213 -4.89 18.62 7.67
CA ARG A 213 -3.42 18.53 7.81
C ARG A 213 -2.85 19.48 8.86
N GLY A 214 -3.65 20.44 9.36
CA GLY A 214 -3.22 21.44 10.32
C GLY A 214 -2.14 22.38 9.79
N ARG A 215 -2.10 22.59 8.46
CA ARG A 215 -1.11 23.44 7.78
C ARG A 215 -1.66 24.01 6.48
N SER A 216 -1.57 25.35 6.34
CA SER A 216 -1.89 26.02 5.08
C SER A 216 -0.91 25.62 3.97
N GLY A 217 -1.41 25.36 2.77
CA GLY A 217 -0.64 24.95 1.61
C GLY A 217 -0.31 23.45 1.55
N ALA A 218 -0.83 22.64 2.46
CA ALA A 218 -0.63 21.20 2.42
C ALA A 218 -1.22 20.54 1.16
N PHE A 219 -2.39 21.03 0.70
CA PHE A 219 -3.00 20.55 -0.55
C PHE A 219 -2.10 20.84 -1.76
N ARG A 220 -1.56 22.05 -1.85
CA ARG A 220 -0.66 22.41 -2.95
C ARG A 220 0.61 21.58 -2.95
N ASP A 221 1.17 21.30 -1.77
CA ASP A 221 2.33 20.43 -1.64
C ASP A 221 2.00 19.00 -2.09
N ALA A 222 0.84 18.46 -1.72
CA ALA A 222 0.38 17.15 -2.16
C ALA A 222 0.24 17.07 -3.70
N MET A 223 -0.42 18.06 -4.31
CA MET A 223 -0.57 18.11 -5.77
C MET A 223 0.78 18.27 -6.48
N LYS A 224 1.69 19.08 -5.91
CA LYS A 224 3.05 19.23 -6.47
C LYS A 224 3.87 17.96 -6.33
N ALA A 225 3.69 17.19 -5.26
CA ALA A 225 4.32 15.89 -5.11
C ALA A 225 3.84 14.89 -6.16
N VAL A 226 2.53 14.87 -6.47
CA VAL A 226 1.95 14.05 -7.54
C VAL A 226 2.61 14.39 -8.89
N GLU A 227 2.66 15.68 -9.24
CA GLU A 227 3.30 16.15 -10.47
C GLU A 227 4.78 15.73 -10.56
N ASN A 228 5.54 15.94 -9.47
CA ASN A 228 6.96 15.60 -9.41
C ASN A 228 7.20 14.09 -9.50
N ALA A 229 6.37 13.28 -8.84
CA ALA A 229 6.48 11.83 -8.87
C ALA A 229 6.18 11.26 -10.26
N ILE A 230 5.10 11.72 -10.91
CA ILE A 230 4.75 11.33 -12.29
C ILE A 230 5.86 11.77 -13.25
N GLY A 231 6.35 13.01 -13.11
CA GLY A 231 7.46 13.53 -13.92
C GLY A 231 8.76 12.75 -13.79
N ALA A 232 8.99 12.09 -12.66
CA ALA A 232 10.10 11.17 -12.45
C ALA A 232 9.82 9.72 -12.91
N GLY A 233 8.61 9.40 -13.38
CA GLY A 233 8.20 8.06 -13.80
C GLY A 233 7.93 7.10 -12.63
N LEU A 234 7.58 7.63 -11.45
CA LEU A 234 7.07 6.86 -10.33
C LEU A 234 5.58 6.57 -10.53
N LEU A 235 5.10 5.44 -10.03
CA LEU A 235 3.68 5.20 -9.85
C LEU A 235 3.18 6.06 -8.67
N VAL A 236 1.98 6.60 -8.81
CA VAL A 236 1.37 7.44 -7.76
C VAL A 236 0.03 6.85 -7.35
N ASP A 237 -0.12 6.66 -6.05
CA ASP A 237 -1.38 6.33 -5.39
C ASP A 237 -1.87 7.56 -4.60
N LEU A 238 -3.07 8.05 -4.89
CA LEU A 238 -3.73 8.97 -3.98
C LEU A 238 -4.33 8.19 -2.82
N TYR A 239 -3.81 8.43 -1.62
CA TYR A 239 -4.23 7.71 -0.43
C TYR A 239 -5.17 8.56 0.42
N VAL A 240 -6.42 8.15 0.51
CA VAL A 240 -7.50 8.88 1.18
C VAL A 240 -7.94 8.17 2.44
N VAL A 241 -7.97 8.91 3.55
CA VAL A 241 -8.59 8.42 4.79
C VAL A 241 -10.04 8.86 4.81
N LEU A 242 -10.96 7.91 4.57
CA LEU A 242 -12.39 8.13 4.59
C LEU A 242 -12.92 8.24 6.03
N ARG A 243 -13.81 9.18 6.21
CA ARG A 243 -14.57 9.49 7.42
C ARG A 243 -16.04 9.68 7.05
N SER A 244 -16.94 9.64 8.01
CA SER A 244 -18.37 9.90 7.78
C SER A 244 -18.66 11.27 7.15
N ASP A 245 -17.77 12.27 7.36
CA ASP A 245 -17.94 13.63 6.84
C ASP A 245 -17.38 13.84 5.42
N ASN A 246 -16.52 12.94 4.91
CA ASN A 246 -15.94 13.05 3.56
C ASN A 246 -16.26 11.85 2.64
N VAL A 247 -16.99 10.85 3.10
CA VAL A 247 -17.35 9.68 2.26
C VAL A 247 -18.20 10.08 1.05
N SER A 248 -18.96 11.16 1.14
CA SER A 248 -19.71 11.73 0.01
C SER A 248 -18.82 12.31 -1.09
N GLU A 249 -17.50 12.50 -0.85
CA GLU A 249 -16.55 13.02 -1.83
C GLU A 249 -15.90 11.91 -2.70
N ILE A 250 -16.28 10.63 -2.57
CA ILE A 250 -15.59 9.51 -3.25
C ILE A 250 -15.51 9.68 -4.77
N ASP A 251 -16.57 10.18 -5.42
CA ASP A 251 -16.55 10.52 -6.86
C ASP A 251 -15.60 11.68 -7.16
N GLY A 252 -15.52 12.66 -6.26
CA GLY A 252 -14.61 13.80 -6.36
C GLY A 252 -13.14 13.36 -6.30
N PHE A 253 -12.80 12.48 -5.36
CA PHE A 253 -11.47 11.91 -5.23
C PHE A 253 -11.06 11.12 -6.48
N HIS A 254 -11.96 10.31 -7.05
CA HIS A 254 -11.68 9.54 -8.26
C HIS A 254 -11.49 10.45 -9.48
N ARG A 255 -12.31 11.48 -9.61
CA ARG A 255 -12.16 12.47 -10.68
C ARG A 255 -10.82 13.19 -10.57
N LEU A 256 -10.47 13.67 -9.36
CA LEU A 256 -9.17 14.31 -9.13
C LEU A 256 -8.02 13.36 -9.44
N ALA A 257 -8.08 12.09 -9.01
CA ALA A 257 -7.07 11.08 -9.32
C ALA A 257 -6.88 10.91 -10.83
N SER A 258 -7.99 10.89 -11.59
CA SER A 258 -7.94 10.83 -13.05
C SER A 258 -7.32 12.10 -13.67
N GLU A 259 -7.71 13.28 -13.20
CA GLU A 259 -7.23 14.58 -13.71
C GLU A 259 -5.73 14.78 -13.49
N VAL A 260 -5.21 14.37 -12.34
CA VAL A 260 -3.77 14.49 -12.04
C VAL A 260 -2.95 13.34 -12.61
N GLY A 261 -3.57 12.32 -13.20
CA GLY A 261 -2.88 11.16 -13.77
C GLY A 261 -2.35 10.17 -12.74
N ALA A 262 -2.96 10.08 -11.57
CA ALA A 262 -2.60 9.07 -10.57
C ALA A 262 -2.80 7.65 -11.12
N SER A 263 -1.96 6.74 -10.72
CA SER A 263 -2.00 5.33 -11.13
C SER A 263 -3.09 4.54 -10.40
N GLU A 264 -3.32 4.91 -9.16
CA GLU A 264 -4.26 4.25 -8.23
C GLU A 264 -4.87 5.28 -7.28
N LEU A 265 -6.05 4.97 -6.77
CA LEU A 265 -6.72 5.66 -5.67
C LEU A 265 -7.02 4.64 -4.59
N THR A 266 -6.42 4.80 -3.41
CA THR A 266 -6.65 3.92 -2.26
C THR A 266 -7.50 4.61 -1.21
N PHE A 267 -8.57 3.93 -0.81
CA PHE A 267 -9.39 4.33 0.33
C PHE A 267 -9.02 3.51 1.57
N PHE A 268 -8.70 4.20 2.63
CA PHE A 268 -8.56 3.67 3.98
C PHE A 268 -9.66 4.26 4.87
N GLU A 269 -10.08 3.58 5.89
CA GLU A 269 -11.07 4.09 6.83
C GLU A 269 -10.37 4.65 8.08
N VAL A 270 -10.82 5.82 8.53
CA VAL A 270 -10.36 6.38 9.79
C VAL A 270 -10.62 5.41 10.94
N VAL A 271 -9.68 5.32 11.85
CA VAL A 271 -9.83 4.57 13.10
C VAL A 271 -9.56 5.49 14.29
N PRO A 272 -10.28 5.34 15.41
CA PRO A 272 -10.17 6.21 16.58
C PRO A 272 -8.87 5.91 17.37
N VAL A 273 -7.74 6.36 16.83
CA VAL A 273 -6.39 6.21 17.45
C VAL A 273 -5.60 7.50 17.33
N GLY A 274 -4.55 7.65 18.10
CA GLY A 274 -3.71 8.85 18.12
C GLY A 274 -4.52 10.10 18.44
N ARG A 275 -4.35 11.18 17.66
CA ARG A 275 -5.11 12.43 17.85
C ARG A 275 -6.60 12.34 17.51
N TRP A 276 -7.05 11.24 16.91
CA TRP A 276 -8.46 10.98 16.56
C TRP A 276 -9.17 10.04 17.55
N SER A 277 -8.54 9.72 18.69
CA SER A 277 -9.06 8.72 19.66
C SER A 277 -10.45 9.03 20.20
N ASP A 278 -10.79 10.31 20.31
CA ASP A 278 -12.07 10.75 20.91
C ASP A 278 -13.19 10.95 19.86
N GLU A 279 -12.91 10.79 18.56
CA GLU A 279 -13.82 11.03 17.45
C GLU A 279 -14.54 9.75 16.98
N LEU A 280 -15.16 9.04 17.90
CA LEU A 280 -15.83 7.75 17.65
C LEU A 280 -16.96 7.84 16.62
N GLY A 281 -17.64 9.00 16.50
CA GLY A 281 -18.73 9.23 15.56
C GLY A 281 -18.28 9.41 14.09
N SER A 282 -17.00 9.45 13.81
CA SER A 282 -16.46 9.71 12.47
C SER A 282 -16.19 8.45 11.65
N VAL A 283 -16.36 7.25 12.21
CA VAL A 283 -16.20 5.99 11.49
C VAL A 283 -17.34 5.79 10.49
N LEU A 284 -17.07 5.06 9.40
CA LEU A 284 -18.07 4.78 8.38
C LEU A 284 -19.20 3.91 8.92
N SER A 285 -20.44 4.24 8.53
CA SER A 285 -21.61 3.41 8.77
C SER A 285 -21.66 2.19 7.83
N GLU A 286 -22.60 1.29 8.03
CA GLU A 286 -22.82 0.16 7.10
C GLU A 286 -23.32 0.66 5.74
N GLU A 287 -24.10 1.75 5.71
CA GLU A 287 -24.56 2.41 4.48
C GLU A 287 -23.38 3.01 3.71
N ASP A 288 -22.45 3.68 4.41
CA ASP A 288 -21.23 4.22 3.81
C ASP A 288 -20.36 3.11 3.21
N HIS A 289 -20.23 1.99 3.92
CA HIS A 289 -19.51 0.83 3.42
C HIS A 289 -20.17 0.21 2.18
N ALA A 290 -21.51 0.13 2.14
CA ALA A 290 -22.24 -0.38 0.99
C ALA A 290 -22.05 0.53 -0.24
N ALA A 291 -22.16 1.85 -0.04
CA ALA A 291 -21.91 2.84 -1.10
C ALA A 291 -20.47 2.76 -1.63
N LEU A 292 -19.49 2.62 -0.74
CA LEU A 292 -18.08 2.45 -1.12
C LEU A 292 -17.86 1.16 -1.92
N ASP A 293 -18.48 0.05 -1.54
CA ASP A 293 -18.37 -1.23 -2.26
C ASP A 293 -18.97 -1.13 -3.66
N GLU A 294 -20.15 -0.51 -3.79
CA GLU A 294 -20.79 -0.26 -5.09
C GLU A 294 -19.91 0.61 -5.98
N PHE A 295 -19.35 1.68 -5.42
CA PHE A 295 -18.42 2.56 -6.13
C PHE A 295 -17.20 1.80 -6.64
N VAL A 296 -16.54 1.01 -5.78
CA VAL A 296 -15.33 0.24 -6.15
C VAL A 296 -15.62 -0.77 -7.27
N LEU A 297 -16.78 -1.42 -7.24
CA LEU A 297 -17.20 -2.36 -8.30
C LEU A 297 -17.44 -1.68 -9.65
N GLY A 298 -18.00 -0.47 -9.62
CA GLY A 298 -18.32 0.33 -10.82
C GLY A 298 -17.17 1.17 -11.36
N ALA A 299 -16.12 1.39 -10.57
CA ALA A 299 -15.05 2.31 -10.92
C ALA A 299 -14.31 1.92 -12.21
N SER A 300 -13.95 2.95 -12.96
CA SER A 300 -13.07 2.87 -14.14
C SER A 300 -11.62 3.23 -13.76
N SER A 301 -10.75 3.44 -14.77
CA SER A 301 -9.39 3.98 -14.53
C SER A 301 -9.46 5.43 -13.98
N PRO A 302 -8.57 5.81 -13.04
CA PRO A 302 -7.56 4.98 -12.40
C PRO A 302 -8.17 3.88 -11.50
N ARG A 303 -7.38 2.83 -11.25
CA ARG A 303 -7.78 1.73 -10.37
C ARG A 303 -8.13 2.25 -8.98
N VAL A 304 -9.23 1.72 -8.41
CA VAL A 304 -9.61 2.00 -7.03
C VAL A 304 -9.32 0.77 -6.16
N PHE A 305 -8.65 0.98 -5.03
CA PHE A 305 -8.44 -0.01 -4.00
C PHE A 305 -9.10 0.43 -2.69
N SER A 306 -9.91 -0.42 -2.09
CA SER A 306 -10.56 -0.15 -0.81
C SER A 306 -10.06 -1.13 0.25
N VAL A 307 -9.33 -0.61 1.23
CA VAL A 307 -8.86 -1.40 2.38
C VAL A 307 -10.03 -1.87 3.25
N PRO A 308 -11.09 -1.07 3.54
CA PRO A 308 -12.28 -1.55 4.23
C PRO A 308 -12.94 -2.75 3.53
N THR A 309 -13.11 -2.69 2.21
CA THR A 309 -13.67 -3.80 1.41
C THR A 309 -12.79 -5.06 1.52
N ALA A 310 -11.46 -4.90 1.38
CA ALA A 310 -10.51 -6.00 1.53
C ALA A 310 -10.56 -6.62 2.94
N PHE A 311 -10.77 -5.83 3.99
CA PHE A 311 -10.90 -6.35 5.36
C PHE A 311 -12.16 -7.17 5.56
N ARG A 312 -13.29 -6.77 4.96
CA ARG A 312 -14.54 -7.55 5.03
C ARG A 312 -14.40 -8.89 4.30
N GLU A 313 -13.69 -8.91 3.19
CA GLU A 313 -13.47 -10.12 2.40
C GLU A 313 -12.44 -11.06 3.02
N PHE A 314 -11.25 -10.53 3.36
CA PHE A 314 -10.09 -11.34 3.77
C PHE A 314 -9.81 -11.32 5.27
N GLY A 315 -10.49 -10.49 6.05
CA GLY A 315 -10.23 -10.25 7.48
C GLY A 315 -9.01 -9.36 7.73
N CYS A 316 -8.78 -9.03 9.00
CA CYS A 316 -7.70 -8.13 9.42
C CYS A 316 -6.31 -8.68 9.08
N PHE A 317 -5.43 -7.84 8.53
CA PHE A 317 -4.06 -8.19 8.17
C PHE A 317 -3.05 -7.96 9.30
N ALA A 318 -3.43 -7.24 10.37
CA ALA A 318 -2.56 -6.89 11.49
C ALA A 318 -1.93 -8.11 12.17
N GLY A 319 -0.60 -8.19 12.22
CA GLY A 319 0.14 -9.32 12.78
C GLY A 319 -0.08 -10.66 12.09
N ARG A 320 -0.83 -10.67 10.96
CA ARG A 320 -1.04 -11.84 10.10
C ARG A 320 -0.13 -11.80 8.87
N ASN A 321 -0.15 -10.69 8.15
CA ASN A 321 0.66 -10.38 6.97
C ASN A 321 1.38 -9.04 7.11
N TRP A 322 0.89 -8.16 7.98
CA TRP A 322 1.42 -6.81 8.20
C TRP A 322 2.08 -6.69 9.56
N MET A 323 3.08 -5.82 9.62
CA MET A 323 3.59 -5.25 10.86
C MET A 323 4.07 -3.82 10.60
N HIS A 324 4.15 -3.05 11.67
CA HIS A 324 4.56 -1.66 11.67
C HIS A 324 5.67 -1.45 12.69
N ILE A 325 6.70 -0.71 12.33
CA ILE A 325 7.86 -0.40 13.17
C ILE A 325 7.89 1.10 13.39
N THR A 326 7.90 1.53 14.64
CA THR A 326 7.85 2.94 15.02
C THR A 326 9.25 3.58 15.05
N PRO A 327 9.36 4.91 15.09
CA PRO A 327 10.65 5.60 15.21
C PRO A 327 11.42 5.30 16.49
N GLU A 328 10.75 4.82 17.56
CA GLU A 328 11.37 4.31 18.77
C GLU A 328 11.88 2.87 18.65
N GLY A 329 11.58 2.23 17.52
CA GLY A 329 11.91 0.83 17.26
C GLY A 329 10.88 -0.16 17.80
N ASP A 330 9.76 0.30 18.33
CA ASP A 330 8.67 -0.58 18.76
C ASP A 330 7.97 -1.21 17.55
N VAL A 331 7.56 -2.46 17.69
CA VAL A 331 6.90 -3.21 16.62
C VAL A 331 5.45 -3.45 16.98
N TYR A 332 4.55 -2.89 16.18
CA TYR A 332 3.11 -3.05 16.30
C TYR A 332 2.58 -4.02 15.23
N PRO A 333 1.44 -4.65 15.45
CA PRO A 333 0.79 -5.48 14.44
C PRO A 333 0.31 -4.68 13.21
N CYS A 334 0.01 -3.38 13.42
CA CYS A 334 -0.46 -2.42 12.43
C CYS A 334 -0.28 -1.02 13.00
N ALA A 335 -0.10 0.01 12.18
CA ALA A 335 -0.04 1.41 12.62
C ALA A 335 -1.26 1.84 13.45
N CYS A 336 -2.44 1.27 13.15
CA CYS A 336 -3.69 1.55 13.87
C CYS A 336 -3.90 0.70 15.14
N LEU A 337 -2.92 -0.11 15.55
CA LEU A 337 -2.95 -0.90 16.78
C LEU A 337 -1.68 -0.60 17.58
N PRO A 338 -1.62 0.54 18.29
CA PRO A 338 -0.41 1.04 18.95
C PRO A 338 -0.08 0.23 20.23
N ARG A 339 0.13 -1.07 20.06
CA ARG A 339 0.50 -2.00 21.12
C ARG A 339 1.78 -2.74 20.74
N ALA A 340 2.87 -2.41 21.40
CA ALA A 340 4.17 -3.01 21.17
C ALA A 340 4.17 -4.50 21.48
N VAL A 341 4.59 -5.32 20.51
CA VAL A 341 4.83 -6.77 20.66
C VAL A 341 6.30 -7.04 20.96
N GLY A 342 7.17 -6.12 20.60
CA GLY A 342 8.60 -6.13 20.84
C GLY A 342 9.24 -4.86 20.36
N ASN A 343 10.58 -4.78 20.42
CA ASN A 343 11.34 -3.62 19.95
C ASN A 343 12.59 -4.09 19.20
N VAL A 344 12.83 -3.54 18.00
CA VAL A 344 13.93 -3.95 17.10
C VAL A 344 15.32 -3.68 17.67
N ARG A 345 15.47 -2.72 18.58
CA ARG A 345 16.73 -2.43 19.31
C ARG A 345 17.05 -3.45 20.39
N ARG A 346 16.06 -4.30 20.79
CA ARG A 346 16.17 -5.23 21.92
C ARG A 346 16.17 -6.70 21.49
N GLU A 347 15.56 -6.99 20.34
CA GLU A 347 15.45 -8.38 19.87
C GLU A 347 15.23 -8.45 18.35
N PRO A 348 15.70 -9.53 17.70
CA PRO A 348 15.54 -9.70 16.26
C PRO A 348 14.07 -9.70 15.81
N VAL A 349 13.79 -9.11 14.64
CA VAL A 349 12.43 -9.00 14.04
C VAL A 349 11.77 -10.39 13.95
N LYS A 350 12.51 -11.43 13.60
CA LYS A 350 12.01 -12.83 13.54
C LYS A 350 11.40 -13.31 14.86
N LYS A 351 11.98 -12.92 15.99
CA LYS A 351 11.46 -13.28 17.32
C LYS A 351 10.16 -12.53 17.61
N ILE A 352 10.10 -11.23 17.25
CA ILE A 352 8.92 -10.39 17.39
C ILE A 352 7.79 -10.92 16.52
N TRP A 353 8.06 -11.23 15.23
CA TRP A 353 7.09 -11.79 14.32
C TRP A 353 6.45 -13.08 14.82
N ARG A 354 7.23 -13.96 15.44
CA ARG A 354 6.72 -15.19 16.07
C ARG A 354 5.74 -14.92 17.21
N LYS A 355 5.97 -13.86 18.01
CA LYS A 355 5.04 -13.45 19.08
C LYS A 355 3.69 -13.00 18.50
N MET A 356 3.66 -12.35 17.35
CA MET A 356 2.42 -11.94 16.67
C MET A 356 1.52 -13.12 16.31
N ALA A 357 2.05 -14.32 16.22
CA ALA A 357 1.27 -15.55 16.02
C ALA A 357 0.18 -15.77 17.07
N LYS A 358 0.38 -15.25 18.27
CA LYS A 358 -0.49 -15.45 19.42
C LYS A 358 -1.54 -14.34 19.61
N LEU A 359 -1.58 -13.35 18.71
CA LEU A 359 -2.50 -12.22 18.86
C LEU A 359 -3.96 -12.65 18.60
N PRO A 360 -4.91 -12.25 19.46
CA PRO A 360 -6.27 -12.79 19.46
C PRO A 360 -7.11 -12.31 18.28
N TYR A 361 -6.75 -11.18 17.65
CA TYR A 361 -7.54 -10.52 16.62
C TYR A 361 -7.15 -10.87 15.18
N ARG A 362 -6.21 -11.79 14.98
CA ARG A 362 -5.72 -12.20 13.65
C ARG A 362 -6.79 -12.77 12.71
N SER A 363 -7.91 -13.23 13.24
CA SER A 363 -9.05 -13.72 12.47
C SER A 363 -10.24 -12.74 12.49
N ALA A 364 -10.05 -11.54 13.02
CA ALA A 364 -11.12 -10.55 13.10
C ALA A 364 -11.55 -10.11 11.69
N LYS A 365 -12.85 -10.10 11.43
CA LYS A 365 -13.45 -9.58 10.18
C LYS A 365 -13.78 -8.09 10.26
N ILE A 366 -13.71 -7.52 11.44
CA ILE A 366 -13.88 -6.09 11.73
C ILE A 366 -12.56 -5.59 12.30
N CYS A 367 -12.14 -4.38 11.92
CA CYS A 367 -10.91 -3.79 12.43
C CYS A 367 -10.93 -3.72 13.96
N PRO A 368 -9.99 -4.38 14.67
CA PRO A 368 -9.96 -4.36 16.13
C PRO A 368 -9.80 -2.95 16.70
N ALA A 369 -9.13 -2.04 15.99
CA ALA A 369 -8.91 -0.66 16.41
C ALA A 369 -10.18 0.19 16.46
N ARG A 370 -11.31 -0.27 15.91
CA ARG A 370 -12.63 0.39 16.04
C ARG A 370 -13.27 0.19 17.42
N ARG A 371 -12.70 -0.67 18.26
CA ARG A 371 -13.29 -1.09 19.55
C ARG A 371 -12.43 -0.73 20.78
N PHE A 372 -11.34 -0.01 20.56
CA PHE A 372 -10.44 0.40 21.63
C PHE A 372 -10.66 1.84 22.05
#